data_d26b2af62b8b73a82b9dfda3e9362f0e
#
_entry.id   d26b2af62b8b73a82b9dfda3e9362f0e
#
_cell.length_a   1.000
_cell.length_b   1.000
_cell.length_c   1.000
_cell.angle_alpha   90.00
_cell.angle_beta   90.00
_cell.angle_gamma   90.00
#
_symmetry.space_group_name_H-M   'P 1'
#
loop_
_entity.id
_entity.type
_entity.pdbx_description
1 polymer ?
#
loop_
_entity_poly.entity_id
_entity_poly.type
_entity_poly.pdbx_seq_one_letter_code
_entity_poly.pdbx_strand_id
1 'polypeptide(L)'
;MLNGMVLDELSAELCAVELVDALADPHRCFQAYQMLRRLGRAASAAAKSGLQHPNEQVREYCCQVLDHLMDADSASALIEALDDPAERVRLAAAHALACERCKDGAWRPVAASVLPRAIALLAADESAHVRAMAVELVGMWVHSEPAACTAIERAAAADPAASVRKKAAWYAPGGTIYRRTKPRPHRLRPF
;
A
#
# COMPACT_ATOMS: atom_id res chain seq x y z
N MET A 1 23.76 -9.32 -29.22
CA MET A 1 22.62 -9.72 -28.37
C MET A 1 22.35 -8.71 -27.23
N LEU A 2 23.36 -8.11 -26.56
CA LEU A 2 23.17 -7.08 -25.52
C LEU A 2 22.46 -5.79 -25.99
N ASN A 3 22.71 -5.31 -27.21
CA ASN A 3 22.09 -4.09 -27.75
C ASN A 3 20.59 -4.21 -28.00
N GLY A 4 20.08 -5.40 -28.36
CA GLY A 4 18.65 -5.61 -28.58
C GLY A 4 17.84 -5.56 -27.28
N MET A 5 18.32 -6.17 -26.20
CA MET A 5 17.66 -6.17 -24.91
C MET A 5 17.53 -4.75 -24.29
N VAL A 6 18.58 -3.93 -24.44
CA VAL A 6 18.57 -2.53 -23.93
C VAL A 6 17.60 -1.65 -24.70
N LEU A 7 17.46 -1.85 -26.02
CA LEU A 7 16.50 -1.10 -26.84
C LEU A 7 15.05 -1.51 -26.53
N ASP A 8 14.81 -2.78 -26.23
CA ASP A 8 13.48 -3.27 -25.83
C ASP A 8 13.06 -2.75 -24.44
N GLU A 9 13.99 -2.67 -23.50
CA GLU A 9 13.74 -2.09 -22.16
C GLU A 9 13.46 -0.59 -22.25
N LEU A 10 14.26 0.19 -22.97
CA LEU A 10 14.03 1.62 -23.20
C LEU A 10 12.68 1.89 -23.90
N SER A 11 12.30 1.06 -24.84
CA SER A 11 11.00 1.16 -25.53
C SER A 11 9.84 0.87 -24.57
N ALA A 12 9.99 -0.11 -23.67
CA ALA A 12 8.98 -0.43 -22.67
C ALA A 12 8.85 0.68 -21.61
N GLU A 13 9.95 1.30 -21.20
CA GLU A 13 9.94 2.43 -20.25
C GLU A 13 9.27 3.67 -20.86
N LEU A 14 9.56 4.01 -22.12
CA LEU A 14 8.89 5.11 -22.83
C LEU A 14 7.38 4.85 -22.97
N CYS A 15 7.00 3.63 -23.32
CA CYS A 15 5.60 3.22 -23.37
C CYS A 15 4.92 3.35 -22.00
N ALA A 16 5.63 3.04 -20.90
CA ALA A 16 5.10 3.16 -19.54
C ALA A 16 4.80 4.62 -19.15
N VAL A 17 5.61 5.59 -19.58
CA VAL A 17 5.36 7.03 -19.33
C VAL A 17 4.07 7.47 -20.04
N GLU A 18 3.90 7.13 -21.33
CA GLU A 18 2.69 7.46 -22.08
C GLU A 18 1.43 6.80 -21.47
N LEU A 19 1.57 5.60 -20.93
CA LEU A 19 0.48 4.90 -20.24
C LEU A 19 0.12 5.57 -18.91
N VAL A 20 1.10 6.11 -18.17
CA VAL A 20 0.84 6.87 -16.94
C VAL A 20 0.02 8.12 -17.27
N ASP A 21 0.38 8.87 -18.33
CA ASP A 21 -0.41 10.04 -18.75
C ASP A 21 -1.83 9.64 -19.20
N ALA A 22 -1.97 8.48 -19.85
CA ALA A 22 -3.27 7.96 -20.27
C ALA A 22 -4.20 7.58 -19.10
N LEU A 23 -3.67 7.42 -17.88
CA LEU A 23 -4.48 7.21 -16.67
C LEU A 23 -5.36 8.43 -16.32
N ALA A 24 -5.04 9.63 -16.84
CA ALA A 24 -5.86 10.81 -16.65
C ALA A 24 -7.17 10.79 -17.45
N ASP A 25 -7.25 10.00 -18.51
CA ASP A 25 -8.43 9.88 -19.36
C ASP A 25 -9.41 8.82 -18.80
N PRO A 26 -10.64 9.18 -18.42
CA PRO A 26 -11.63 8.25 -17.86
C PRO A 26 -11.96 7.07 -18.78
N HIS A 27 -11.84 7.24 -20.09
CA HIS A 27 -12.13 6.17 -21.08
C HIS A 27 -10.95 5.23 -21.31
N ARG A 28 -9.73 5.65 -20.98
CA ARG A 28 -8.49 4.91 -21.24
C ARG A 28 -7.82 4.39 -19.96
N CYS A 29 -8.13 4.97 -18.80
CA CYS A 29 -7.45 4.71 -17.53
C CYS A 29 -7.40 3.22 -17.17
N PHE A 30 -8.51 2.50 -17.32
CA PHE A 30 -8.54 1.07 -16.99
C PHE A 30 -7.64 0.25 -17.92
N GLN A 31 -7.65 0.54 -19.24
CA GLN A 31 -6.79 -0.14 -20.19
C GLN A 31 -5.31 0.19 -19.94
N ALA A 32 -4.98 1.47 -19.71
CA ALA A 32 -3.63 1.91 -19.38
C ALA A 32 -3.11 1.21 -18.12
N TYR A 33 -3.93 1.15 -17.06
CA TYR A 33 -3.60 0.42 -15.84
C TYR A 33 -3.28 -1.06 -16.10
N GLN A 34 -4.13 -1.75 -16.88
CA GLN A 34 -3.88 -3.15 -17.22
C GLN A 34 -2.57 -3.35 -18.01
N MET A 35 -2.24 -2.41 -18.89
CA MET A 35 -1.00 -2.46 -19.67
C MET A 35 0.23 -2.19 -18.77
N LEU A 36 0.17 -1.20 -17.88
CA LEU A 36 1.23 -0.94 -16.89
C LEU A 36 1.51 -2.18 -16.02
N ARG A 37 0.47 -2.86 -15.58
CA ARG A 37 0.62 -4.12 -14.84
C ARG A 37 1.29 -5.22 -15.66
N ARG A 38 1.00 -5.31 -16.96
CA ARG A 38 1.62 -6.29 -17.86
C ARG A 38 3.08 -5.99 -18.15
N LEU A 39 3.45 -4.71 -18.20
CA LEU A 39 4.85 -4.27 -18.32
C LEU A 39 5.69 -4.66 -17.10
N GLY A 40 5.05 -4.89 -15.95
CA GLY A 40 5.74 -5.30 -14.74
C GLY A 40 6.82 -4.31 -14.33
N ARG A 41 8.03 -4.79 -14.07
CA ARG A 41 9.13 -3.95 -13.55
C ARG A 41 9.50 -2.78 -14.46
N ALA A 42 9.32 -2.87 -15.78
CA ALA A 42 9.55 -1.76 -16.70
C ALA A 42 8.63 -0.55 -16.42
N ALA A 43 7.45 -0.77 -15.81
CA ALA A 43 6.56 0.31 -15.43
C ALA A 43 6.92 0.97 -14.07
N SER A 44 7.83 0.39 -13.28
CA SER A 44 8.07 0.83 -11.90
C SER A 44 8.55 2.29 -11.81
N ALA A 45 9.50 2.69 -12.64
CA ALA A 45 10.03 4.05 -12.66
C ALA A 45 8.96 5.07 -13.06
N ALA A 46 8.19 4.79 -14.12
CA ALA A 46 7.10 5.64 -14.57
C ALA A 46 5.98 5.75 -13.53
N ALA A 47 5.60 4.64 -12.89
CA ALA A 47 4.58 4.65 -11.84
C ALA A 47 5.04 5.44 -10.60
N LYS A 48 6.31 5.34 -10.19
CA LYS A 48 6.87 6.17 -9.10
C LYS A 48 6.82 7.67 -9.45
N SER A 49 7.22 8.04 -10.66
CA SER A 49 7.12 9.43 -11.13
C SER A 49 5.67 9.91 -11.19
N GLY A 50 4.75 9.03 -11.59
CA GLY A 50 3.32 9.31 -11.66
C GLY A 50 2.66 9.59 -10.30
N LEU A 51 3.27 9.25 -9.17
CA LEU A 51 2.81 9.66 -7.84
C LEU A 51 2.89 11.18 -7.60
N GLN A 52 3.66 11.91 -8.42
CA GLN A 52 3.75 13.37 -8.38
C GLN A 52 2.88 14.06 -9.45
N HIS A 53 2.06 13.30 -10.17
CA HIS A 53 1.21 13.84 -11.24
C HIS A 53 0.13 14.78 -10.67
N PRO A 54 -0.21 15.91 -11.33
CA PRO A 54 -1.23 16.84 -10.85
C PRO A 54 -2.63 16.23 -10.71
N ASN A 55 -2.97 15.25 -11.56
CA ASN A 55 -4.26 14.56 -11.52
C ASN A 55 -4.25 13.45 -10.45
N GLU A 56 -5.13 13.54 -9.47
CA GLU A 56 -5.27 12.56 -8.38
C GLU A 56 -5.61 11.14 -8.85
N GLN A 57 -6.35 10.99 -9.96
CA GLN A 57 -6.67 9.69 -10.54
C GLN A 57 -5.40 8.98 -11.02
N VAL A 58 -4.46 9.72 -11.62
CA VAL A 58 -3.17 9.17 -12.04
C VAL A 58 -2.38 8.71 -10.82
N ARG A 59 -2.30 9.54 -9.76
CA ARG A 59 -1.58 9.18 -8.53
C ARG A 59 -2.18 7.94 -7.88
N GLU A 60 -3.52 7.84 -7.83
CA GLU A 60 -4.21 6.65 -7.31
C GLU A 60 -3.85 5.39 -8.09
N TYR A 61 -3.97 5.42 -9.43
CA TYR A 61 -3.63 4.26 -10.25
C TYR A 61 -2.14 3.89 -10.14
N CYS A 62 -1.26 4.87 -9.99
CA CYS A 62 0.16 4.60 -9.75
C CYS A 62 0.38 3.87 -8.42
N CYS A 63 -0.33 4.22 -7.34
CA CYS A 63 -0.31 3.43 -6.10
C CYS A 63 -0.73 1.98 -6.34
N GLN A 64 -1.80 1.77 -7.12
CA GLN A 64 -2.31 0.43 -7.44
C GLN A 64 -1.32 -0.38 -8.32
N VAL A 65 -0.60 0.26 -9.24
CA VAL A 65 0.45 -0.39 -10.02
C VAL A 65 1.61 -0.80 -9.11
N LEU A 66 2.06 0.10 -8.24
CA LEU A 66 3.18 -0.15 -7.32
C LEU A 66 2.86 -1.19 -6.24
N ASP A 67 1.59 -1.42 -5.91
CA ASP A 67 1.17 -2.52 -5.03
C ASP A 67 1.66 -3.89 -5.54
N HIS A 68 1.62 -4.10 -6.85
CA HIS A 68 2.11 -5.32 -7.49
C HIS A 68 3.63 -5.34 -7.70
N LEU A 69 4.27 -4.18 -7.76
CA LEU A 69 5.68 -4.00 -8.07
C LEU A 69 6.52 -3.61 -6.83
N MET A 70 6.08 -4.02 -5.65
CA MET A 70 6.63 -3.58 -4.38
C MET A 70 8.12 -3.91 -4.22
N ASP A 71 8.92 -2.87 -4.02
CA ASP A 71 10.32 -2.91 -3.61
C ASP A 71 10.59 -1.78 -2.58
N ALA A 72 11.82 -1.60 -2.15
CA ALA A 72 12.17 -0.58 -1.16
C ALA A 72 11.90 0.84 -1.64
N ASP A 73 12.18 1.14 -2.92
CA ASP A 73 11.98 2.46 -3.50
C ASP A 73 10.49 2.76 -3.69
N SER A 74 9.73 1.78 -4.18
CA SER A 74 8.26 1.88 -4.32
C SER A 74 7.59 2.07 -2.97
N ALA A 75 8.07 1.37 -1.93
CA ALA A 75 7.55 1.52 -0.59
C ALA A 75 7.81 2.92 -0.03
N SER A 76 8.99 3.49 -0.22
CA SER A 76 9.29 4.86 0.20
C SER A 76 8.35 5.87 -0.45
N ALA A 77 8.12 5.75 -1.75
CA ALA A 77 7.20 6.60 -2.49
C ALA A 77 5.74 6.45 -2.03
N LEU A 78 5.30 5.21 -1.74
CA LEU A 78 3.96 4.95 -1.20
C LEU A 78 3.79 5.45 0.25
N ILE A 79 4.85 5.44 1.07
CA ILE A 79 4.83 6.03 2.40
C ILE A 79 4.63 7.55 2.32
N GLU A 80 5.26 8.22 1.36
CA GLU A 80 5.01 9.65 1.10
C GLU A 80 3.57 9.90 0.65
N ALA A 81 3.02 9.03 -0.20
CA ALA A 81 1.64 9.13 -0.68
C ALA A 81 0.57 8.91 0.41
N LEU A 82 0.94 8.45 1.62
CA LEU A 82 0.03 8.46 2.77
C LEU A 82 -0.36 9.88 3.22
N ASP A 83 0.41 10.88 2.86
CA ASP A 83 0.16 12.30 3.17
C ASP A 83 -0.44 13.07 1.97
N ASP A 84 -0.89 12.37 0.92
CA ASP A 84 -1.47 12.99 -0.29
C ASP A 84 -2.73 13.81 0.05
N PRO A 85 -2.93 14.99 -0.56
CA PRO A 85 -4.13 15.78 -0.32
C PRO A 85 -5.44 15.06 -0.71
N ALA A 86 -5.39 14.16 -1.69
CA ALA A 86 -6.57 13.44 -2.15
C ALA A 86 -6.81 12.16 -1.33
N GLU A 87 -8.02 12.02 -0.77
CA GLU A 87 -8.44 10.84 0.00
C GLU A 87 -8.18 9.52 -0.75
N ARG A 88 -8.54 9.47 -2.03
CA ARG A 88 -8.40 8.27 -2.87
C ARG A 88 -6.94 7.80 -3.00
N VAL A 89 -6.00 8.73 -3.02
CA VAL A 89 -4.57 8.42 -3.11
C VAL A 89 -4.06 7.89 -1.76
N ARG A 90 -4.41 8.54 -0.64
CA ARG A 90 -4.05 8.05 0.71
C ARG A 90 -4.60 6.65 0.94
N LEU A 91 -5.85 6.40 0.51
CA LEU A 91 -6.48 5.08 0.61
C LEU A 91 -5.74 4.02 -0.21
N ALA A 92 -5.40 4.34 -1.47
CA ALA A 92 -4.68 3.43 -2.35
C ALA A 92 -3.25 3.14 -1.85
N ALA A 93 -2.55 4.16 -1.35
CA ALA A 93 -1.22 4.01 -0.76
C ALA A 93 -1.25 3.12 0.50
N ALA A 94 -2.20 3.36 1.40
CA ALA A 94 -2.37 2.54 2.60
C ALA A 94 -2.71 1.08 2.25
N HIS A 95 -3.57 0.86 1.23
CA HIS A 95 -3.86 -0.48 0.71
C HIS A 95 -2.61 -1.14 0.14
N ALA A 96 -1.88 -0.44 -0.74
CA ALA A 96 -0.67 -0.97 -1.35
C ALA A 96 0.37 -1.40 -0.31
N LEU A 97 0.55 -0.64 0.77
CA LEU A 97 1.46 -1.00 1.85
C LEU A 97 0.96 -2.18 2.68
N ALA A 98 -0.36 -2.32 2.90
CA ALA A 98 -0.96 -3.34 3.75
C ALA A 98 -1.22 -4.68 3.03
N CYS A 99 -1.51 -4.66 1.73
CA CYS A 99 -1.96 -5.85 1.00
C CYS A 99 -0.82 -6.83 0.73
N GLU A 100 -0.86 -8.02 1.34
CA GLU A 100 0.11 -9.08 1.07
C GLU A 100 -0.22 -9.90 -0.18
N ARG A 101 -1.49 -9.94 -0.58
CA ARG A 101 -1.97 -10.75 -1.72
C ARG A 101 -1.61 -10.18 -3.07
N CYS A 102 -1.49 -8.85 -3.16
CA CYS A 102 -1.21 -8.16 -4.42
C CYS A 102 0.29 -8.17 -4.77
N LYS A 103 1.15 -8.47 -3.82
CA LYS A 103 2.61 -8.40 -4.01
C LYS A 103 3.15 -9.65 -4.68
N ASP A 104 3.73 -9.48 -5.86
CA ASP A 104 4.36 -10.56 -6.63
C ASP A 104 5.73 -10.99 -6.07
N GLY A 105 6.32 -10.23 -5.14
CA GLY A 105 7.63 -10.45 -4.55
C GLY A 105 7.62 -10.79 -3.06
N ALA A 106 8.80 -11.18 -2.55
CA ALA A 106 9.02 -11.46 -1.13
C ALA A 106 9.22 -10.21 -0.27
N TRP A 107 9.35 -9.02 -0.88
CA TRP A 107 9.61 -7.79 -0.15
C TRP A 107 8.40 -7.37 0.69
N ARG A 108 8.66 -6.91 1.91
CA ARG A 108 7.63 -6.43 2.84
C ARG A 108 8.07 -5.11 3.47
N PRO A 109 7.13 -4.19 3.75
CA PRO A 109 7.44 -2.95 4.45
C PRO A 109 8.01 -3.21 5.85
N VAL A 110 8.97 -2.39 6.26
CA VAL A 110 9.57 -2.44 7.60
C VAL A 110 8.77 -1.54 8.53
N ALA A 111 8.42 -2.05 9.71
CA ALA A 111 7.62 -1.32 10.70
C ALA A 111 8.19 0.08 11.01
N ALA A 112 9.51 0.20 11.21
CA ALA A 112 10.16 1.47 11.52
C ALA A 112 9.91 2.57 10.49
N SER A 113 9.75 2.20 9.21
CA SER A 113 9.55 3.17 8.12
C SER A 113 8.07 3.56 7.94
N VAL A 114 7.15 2.62 8.16
CA VAL A 114 5.72 2.80 7.82
C VAL A 114 4.88 3.15 9.04
N LEU A 115 5.13 2.48 10.17
CA LEU A 115 4.23 2.49 11.32
C LEU A 115 3.95 3.88 11.90
N PRO A 116 4.93 4.81 12.01
CA PRO A 116 4.66 6.15 12.54
C PRO A 116 3.60 6.91 11.72
N ARG A 117 3.71 6.89 10.38
CA ARG A 117 2.73 7.53 9.49
C ARG A 117 1.39 6.78 9.47
N ALA A 118 1.41 5.45 9.48
CA ALA A 118 0.19 4.64 9.54
C ALA A 118 -0.61 4.91 10.82
N ILE A 119 0.05 5.07 11.97
CA ILE A 119 -0.59 5.44 13.24
C ILE A 119 -1.16 6.86 13.17
N ALA A 120 -0.43 7.81 12.61
CA ALA A 120 -0.92 9.17 12.42
C ALA A 120 -2.18 9.20 11.54
N LEU A 121 -2.15 8.47 10.43
CA LEU A 121 -3.29 8.31 9.52
C LEU A 121 -4.51 7.71 10.23
N LEU A 122 -4.31 6.63 11.01
CA LEU A 122 -5.36 6.00 11.81
C LEU A 122 -5.96 6.96 12.84
N ALA A 123 -5.14 7.79 13.45
CA ALA A 123 -5.56 8.67 14.54
C ALA A 123 -6.26 9.96 14.07
N ALA A 124 -5.91 10.49 12.89
CA ALA A 124 -6.23 11.86 12.54
C ALA A 124 -6.75 12.08 11.11
N ASP A 125 -6.78 11.07 10.23
CA ASP A 125 -7.33 11.29 8.87
C ASP A 125 -8.82 11.68 8.95
N GLU A 126 -9.22 12.65 8.15
CA GLU A 126 -10.61 13.11 8.07
C GLU A 126 -11.57 12.02 7.56
N SER A 127 -11.09 11.16 6.63
CA SER A 127 -11.88 10.09 6.05
C SER A 127 -11.92 8.84 6.94
N ALA A 128 -13.12 8.41 7.27
CA ALA A 128 -13.32 7.13 7.95
C ALA A 128 -12.87 5.92 7.11
N HIS A 129 -12.90 6.03 5.77
CA HIS A 129 -12.41 4.97 4.88
C HIS A 129 -10.90 4.84 4.96
N VAL A 130 -10.19 5.95 4.95
CA VAL A 130 -8.72 5.97 5.10
C VAL A 130 -8.33 5.46 6.48
N ARG A 131 -8.99 5.92 7.56
CA ARG A 131 -8.74 5.38 8.91
C ARG A 131 -9.02 3.88 9.00
N ALA A 132 -10.09 3.39 8.36
CA ALA A 132 -10.39 1.96 8.30
C ALA A 132 -9.30 1.16 7.53
N MET A 133 -8.69 1.73 6.49
CA MET A 133 -7.56 1.10 5.81
C MET A 133 -6.29 1.16 6.65
N ALA A 134 -6.07 2.26 7.36
CA ALA A 134 -4.95 2.39 8.30
C ALA A 134 -5.02 1.36 9.44
N VAL A 135 -6.23 0.91 9.85
CA VAL A 135 -6.37 -0.24 10.77
C VAL A 135 -5.69 -1.50 10.21
N GLU A 136 -5.86 -1.80 8.93
CA GLU A 136 -5.20 -2.96 8.32
C GLU A 136 -3.69 -2.79 8.28
N LEU A 137 -3.23 -1.61 7.88
CA LEU A 137 -1.82 -1.30 7.78
C LEU A 137 -1.12 -1.35 9.14
N VAL A 138 -1.66 -0.70 10.17
CA VAL A 138 -1.14 -0.77 11.56
C VAL A 138 -1.25 -2.19 12.10
N GLY A 139 -2.34 -2.88 11.76
CA GLY A 139 -2.64 -4.25 12.16
C GLY A 139 -1.60 -5.29 11.76
N MET A 140 -0.76 -5.01 10.75
CA MET A 140 0.34 -5.90 10.37
C MET A 140 1.34 -6.13 11.52
N TRP A 141 1.47 -5.17 12.43
CA TRP A 141 2.47 -5.17 13.51
C TRP A 141 1.89 -5.29 14.93
N VAL A 142 0.61 -5.62 15.09
CA VAL A 142 -0.02 -5.71 16.43
C VAL A 142 0.62 -6.76 17.34
N HIS A 143 1.35 -7.72 16.80
CA HIS A 143 2.03 -8.76 17.58
C HIS A 143 3.48 -8.46 17.91
N SER A 144 4.11 -7.52 17.20
CA SER A 144 5.55 -7.21 17.33
C SER A 144 5.81 -5.82 17.87
N GLU A 145 4.90 -4.86 17.63
CA GLU A 145 5.09 -3.46 17.96
C GLU A 145 4.05 -2.98 18.99
N PRO A 146 4.45 -2.65 20.21
CA PRO A 146 3.53 -2.15 21.25
C PRO A 146 2.75 -0.90 20.81
N ALA A 147 3.37 -0.01 20.03
CA ALA A 147 2.73 1.20 19.50
C ALA A 147 1.55 0.86 18.55
N ALA A 148 1.68 -0.18 17.72
CA ALA A 148 0.62 -0.66 16.86
C ALA A 148 -0.56 -1.19 17.69
N CYS A 149 -0.28 -2.01 18.71
CA CYS A 149 -1.30 -2.54 19.59
C CYS A 149 -2.09 -1.41 20.27
N THR A 150 -1.39 -0.45 20.88
CA THR A 150 -2.00 0.71 21.56
C THR A 150 -2.86 1.55 20.60
N ALA A 151 -2.38 1.79 19.37
CA ALA A 151 -3.13 2.56 18.37
C ALA A 151 -4.43 1.85 17.96
N ILE A 152 -4.37 0.53 17.75
CA ILE A 152 -5.54 -0.29 17.43
C ILE A 152 -6.55 -0.31 18.58
N GLU A 153 -6.11 -0.48 19.84
CA GLU A 153 -6.99 -0.45 21.02
C GLU A 153 -7.68 0.89 21.17
N ARG A 154 -6.94 2.00 20.97
CA ARG A 154 -7.52 3.35 20.98
C ARG A 154 -8.58 3.52 19.89
N ALA A 155 -8.28 3.12 18.65
CA ALA A 155 -9.23 3.20 17.55
C ALA A 155 -10.48 2.34 17.81
N ALA A 156 -10.33 1.14 18.36
CA ALA A 156 -11.45 0.27 18.72
C ALA A 156 -12.35 0.89 19.81
N ALA A 157 -11.77 1.61 20.76
CA ALA A 157 -12.51 2.22 21.87
C ALA A 157 -13.15 3.57 21.50
N ALA A 158 -12.50 4.41 20.69
CA ALA A 158 -12.81 5.83 20.64
C ALA A 158 -12.88 6.46 19.23
N ASP A 159 -12.67 5.71 18.12
CA ASP A 159 -12.83 6.31 16.78
C ASP A 159 -14.28 6.82 16.59
N PRO A 160 -14.50 8.01 16.03
CA PRO A 160 -15.85 8.56 15.84
C PRO A 160 -16.71 7.65 14.93
N ALA A 161 -16.12 6.97 13.93
CA ALA A 161 -16.86 6.10 13.02
C ALA A 161 -17.01 4.68 13.57
N ALA A 162 -18.26 4.20 13.66
CA ALA A 162 -18.56 2.84 14.13
C ALA A 162 -17.90 1.74 13.27
N SER A 163 -17.76 1.98 11.95
CA SER A 163 -17.10 1.06 11.03
C SER A 163 -15.62 0.88 11.36
N VAL A 164 -14.93 1.98 11.73
CA VAL A 164 -13.51 1.94 12.13
C VAL A 164 -13.37 1.24 13.47
N ARG A 165 -14.21 1.59 14.49
CA ARG A 165 -14.20 0.89 15.78
C ARG A 165 -14.39 -0.61 15.62
N LYS A 166 -15.38 -1.03 14.82
CA LYS A 166 -15.66 -2.44 14.55
C LYS A 166 -14.46 -3.14 13.90
N LYS A 167 -13.86 -2.52 12.90
CA LYS A 167 -12.68 -3.08 12.20
C LYS A 167 -11.47 -3.16 13.13
N ALA A 168 -11.19 -2.11 13.90
CA ALA A 168 -10.11 -2.09 14.88
C ALA A 168 -10.28 -3.18 15.95
N ALA A 169 -11.50 -3.42 16.41
CA ALA A 169 -11.79 -4.49 17.37
C ALA A 169 -11.42 -5.90 16.85
N TRP A 170 -11.42 -6.12 15.55
CA TRP A 170 -10.94 -7.40 14.99
C TRP A 170 -9.43 -7.58 15.11
N TYR A 171 -8.66 -6.50 15.08
CA TYR A 171 -7.20 -6.47 15.19
C TYR A 171 -6.71 -6.25 16.63
N ALA A 172 -7.56 -5.79 17.55
CA ALA A 172 -7.21 -5.62 18.96
C ALA A 172 -7.01 -6.97 19.66
N PRO A 173 -6.26 -7.01 20.80
CA PRO A 173 -6.09 -8.21 21.60
C PRO A 173 -7.41 -8.94 21.87
N GLY A 174 -7.46 -10.22 21.58
CA GLY A 174 -8.70 -11.02 21.66
C GLY A 174 -9.64 -10.94 20.45
N GLY A 175 -9.37 -10.05 19.49
CA GLY A 175 -10.14 -9.95 18.25
C GLY A 175 -9.95 -11.14 17.30
N THR A 176 -10.82 -11.26 16.32
CA THR A 176 -10.83 -12.42 15.40
C THR A 176 -9.59 -12.47 14.51
N ILE A 177 -9.15 -11.31 13.98
CA ILE A 177 -7.96 -11.23 13.14
C ILE A 177 -6.72 -11.38 14.02
N TYR A 178 -6.68 -10.70 15.18
CA TYR A 178 -5.58 -10.85 16.14
C TYR A 178 -5.29 -12.32 16.47
N ARG A 179 -6.30 -13.11 16.81
CA ARG A 179 -6.12 -14.55 17.11
C ARG A 179 -5.64 -15.34 15.91
N ARG A 180 -6.18 -15.02 14.71
CA ARG A 180 -5.84 -15.73 13.46
C ARG A 180 -4.40 -15.48 13.01
N THR A 181 -3.90 -14.25 13.20
CA THR A 181 -2.57 -13.81 12.75
C THR A 181 -1.48 -14.01 13.81
N LYS A 182 -1.83 -14.49 15.00
CA LYS A 182 -0.87 -14.73 16.09
C LYS A 182 0.25 -15.66 15.60
N PRO A 183 1.54 -15.28 15.75
CA PRO A 183 2.66 -16.13 15.40
C PRO A 183 2.58 -17.46 16.12
N ARG A 184 2.70 -18.55 15.38
CA ARG A 184 2.76 -19.89 15.99
C ARG A 184 4.16 -20.12 16.51
N PRO A 185 4.33 -20.67 17.74
CA PRO A 185 5.65 -21.04 18.24
C PRO A 185 6.27 -22.06 17.28
N HIS A 186 7.52 -21.82 16.91
CA HIS A 186 8.29 -22.78 16.12
C HIS A 186 8.31 -24.11 16.89
N ARG A 187 7.66 -25.14 16.36
CA ARG A 187 7.88 -26.49 16.85
C ARG A 187 9.29 -26.88 16.44
N LEU A 188 10.22 -26.84 17.41
CA LEU A 188 11.52 -27.50 17.25
C LEU A 188 11.21 -28.98 16.95
N ARG A 189 11.58 -29.45 15.76
CA ARG A 189 11.56 -30.91 15.50
C ARG A 189 12.59 -31.51 16.45
N PRO A 190 12.24 -32.49 17.28
CA PRO A 190 13.22 -33.23 18.01
C PRO A 190 14.14 -33.92 16.98
N PHE A 191 15.44 -33.84 17.23
CA PHE A 191 16.47 -34.52 16.44
C PHE A 191 16.32 -36.04 16.57
#